data_f67b89cc224633c32ff502013ce04c2f
#
_entry.id   f67b89cc224633c32ff502013ce04c2f
#
_cell.length_a   1.000
_cell.length_b   1.000
_cell.length_c   1.000
_cell.angle_alpha   90.00
_cell.angle_beta   90.00
_cell.angle_gamma   90.00
#
_symmetry.space_group_name_H-M   'P 1'
#
loop_
_entity.id
_entity.type
_entity.pdbx_description
1 polymer ?
#
loop_
_entity_poly.entity_id
_entity_poly.type
_entity_poly.pdbx_seq_one_letter_code
_entity_poly.pdbx_strand_id
1 'polypeptide(L)'
;MELVKRALIVILLSLSALANAAQIQKQFISTDEVRRWATSADAGEQKKFTGFVMGIHDAFNQLFFCTKSSVTTKDVEEVSRRFLVERSDLDHKSGADVVRQALKEAYECGKR
;
A
#
# COMPACT_ATOMS: atom_id res chain seq x y z
N MET A 1 31.94 29.38 -27.69
CA MET A 1 30.60 29.72 -27.20
C MET A 1 29.54 28.73 -27.62
N GLU A 2 29.52 28.19 -28.82
CA GLU A 2 28.52 27.20 -29.25
C GLU A 2 28.62 25.85 -28.54
N LEU A 3 29.82 25.39 -28.19
CA LEU A 3 30.03 24.14 -27.43
C LEU A 3 29.46 24.20 -26.01
N VAL A 4 29.52 25.36 -25.35
CA VAL A 4 28.95 25.56 -24.00
C VAL A 4 27.42 25.57 -24.05
N LYS A 5 26.80 26.16 -25.08
CA LYS A 5 25.36 26.14 -25.29
C LYS A 5 24.85 24.74 -25.57
N ARG A 6 25.55 23.92 -26.33
CA ARG A 6 25.21 22.52 -26.62
C ARG A 6 25.32 21.64 -25.36
N ALA A 7 26.34 21.83 -24.55
CA ALA A 7 26.54 21.13 -23.30
C ALA A 7 25.44 21.46 -22.28
N LEU A 8 25.02 22.72 -22.18
CA LEU A 8 23.94 23.16 -21.32
C LEU A 8 22.58 22.55 -21.70
N ILE A 9 22.30 22.44 -23.00
CA ILE A 9 21.05 21.83 -23.48
C ILE A 9 21.00 20.33 -23.14
N VAL A 10 22.09 19.62 -23.27
CA VAL A 10 22.17 18.18 -22.94
C VAL A 10 21.97 17.94 -21.45
N ILE A 11 22.52 18.79 -20.59
CA ILE A 11 22.36 18.70 -19.13
C ILE A 11 20.90 18.95 -18.73
N LEU A 12 20.25 19.92 -19.33
CA LEU A 12 18.82 20.22 -19.05
C LEU A 12 17.89 19.08 -19.48
N LEU A 13 18.18 18.42 -20.60
CA LEU A 13 17.40 17.26 -21.07
C LEU A 13 17.55 16.04 -20.15
N SER A 14 18.74 15.79 -19.61
CA SER A 14 18.98 14.67 -18.69
C SER A 14 18.30 14.87 -17.32
N LEU A 15 18.23 16.12 -16.83
CA LEU A 15 17.50 16.44 -15.60
C LEU A 15 15.99 16.23 -15.75
N SER A 16 15.42 16.53 -16.91
CA SER A 16 14.01 16.30 -17.20
C SER A 16 13.65 14.80 -17.24
N ALA A 17 14.52 13.95 -17.75
CA ALA A 17 14.34 12.50 -17.78
C ALA A 17 14.34 11.88 -16.36
N LEU A 18 15.18 12.38 -15.45
CA LEU A 18 15.21 11.94 -14.06
C LEU A 18 13.93 12.33 -13.29
N ALA A 19 13.38 13.52 -13.52
CA ALA A 19 12.12 13.95 -12.90
C ALA A 19 10.94 13.09 -13.37
N ASN A 20 10.88 12.69 -14.65
CA ASN A 20 9.85 11.80 -15.18
C ASN A 20 9.96 10.37 -14.63
N ALA A 21 11.16 9.83 -14.42
CA ALA A 21 11.37 8.51 -13.84
C ALA A 21 10.87 8.44 -12.38
N ALA A 22 11.02 9.51 -11.59
CA ALA A 22 10.52 9.58 -10.22
C ALA A 22 8.98 9.55 -10.14
N GLN A 23 8.26 10.00 -11.18
CA GLN A 23 6.79 9.99 -11.24
C GLN A 23 6.20 8.61 -11.58
N ILE A 24 6.97 7.68 -12.14
CA ILE A 24 6.52 6.32 -12.51
C ILE A 24 6.26 5.45 -11.26
N GLN A 25 6.76 5.84 -10.09
CA GLN A 25 6.55 5.13 -8.82
C GLN A 25 5.26 5.51 -8.11
N LYS A 26 4.33 6.15 -8.79
CA LYS A 26 3.02 6.50 -8.20
C LYS A 26 2.25 5.24 -7.83
N GLN A 27 1.84 5.15 -6.58
CA GLN A 27 1.02 4.06 -6.07
C GLN A 27 -0.37 4.12 -6.68
N PHE A 28 -0.89 2.97 -7.14
CA PHE A 28 -2.22 2.90 -7.74
C PHE A 28 -3.34 3.07 -6.72
N ILE A 29 -3.17 2.52 -5.52
CA ILE A 29 -4.17 2.60 -4.45
C ILE A 29 -3.48 3.13 -3.20
N SER A 30 -3.91 4.32 -2.77
CA SER A 30 -3.36 4.98 -1.58
C SER A 30 -3.93 4.41 -0.30
N THR A 31 -3.22 4.58 0.80
CA THR A 31 -3.70 4.25 2.15
C THR A 31 -4.97 5.00 2.49
N ASP A 32 -5.06 6.27 2.10
CA ASP A 32 -6.23 7.11 2.33
C ASP A 32 -7.48 6.57 1.61
N GLU A 33 -7.33 6.09 0.40
CA GLU A 33 -8.41 5.47 -0.37
C GLU A 33 -8.89 4.17 0.29
N VAL A 34 -7.98 3.30 0.73
CA VAL A 34 -8.32 2.05 1.42
C VAL A 34 -9.02 2.35 2.76
N ARG A 35 -8.55 3.36 3.50
CA ARG A 35 -9.19 3.81 4.74
C ARG A 35 -10.62 4.27 4.48
N ARG A 36 -10.85 5.02 3.42
CA ARG A 36 -12.18 5.45 3.02
C ARG A 36 -13.10 4.26 2.78
N TRP A 37 -12.66 3.25 2.07
CA TRP A 37 -13.45 2.02 1.89
C TRP A 37 -13.72 1.31 3.21
N ALA A 38 -12.73 1.22 4.07
CA ALA A 38 -12.81 0.54 5.37
C ALA A 38 -13.84 1.18 6.32
N THR A 39 -14.05 2.50 6.20
CA THR A 39 -14.91 3.28 7.09
C THR A 39 -16.23 3.73 6.43
N SER A 40 -16.46 3.36 5.18
CA SER A 40 -17.66 3.74 4.44
C SER A 40 -18.88 2.92 4.86
N ALA A 41 -20.04 3.58 4.85
CA ALA A 41 -21.34 2.92 4.99
C ALA A 41 -21.88 2.36 3.66
N ASP A 42 -21.24 2.70 2.53
CA ASP A 42 -21.64 2.25 1.21
C ASP A 42 -21.25 0.77 0.99
N ALA A 43 -22.22 -0.05 0.60
CA ALA A 43 -22.00 -1.48 0.40
C ALA A 43 -20.97 -1.79 -0.70
N GLY A 44 -20.93 -0.98 -1.76
CA GLY A 44 -19.93 -1.13 -2.84
C GLY A 44 -18.51 -0.86 -2.38
N GLU A 45 -18.31 0.18 -1.57
CA GLU A 45 -17.00 0.49 -1.00
C GLU A 45 -16.56 -0.55 0.03
N GLN A 46 -17.48 -1.06 0.85
CA GLN A 46 -17.20 -2.16 1.78
C GLN A 46 -16.73 -3.41 1.04
N LYS A 47 -17.32 -3.75 -0.09
CA LYS A 47 -16.89 -4.87 -0.93
C LYS A 47 -15.50 -4.66 -1.53
N LYS A 48 -15.18 -3.43 -1.92
CA LYS A 48 -13.81 -3.08 -2.37
C LYS A 48 -12.79 -3.31 -1.25
N PHE A 49 -13.11 -2.89 -0.04
CA PHE A 49 -12.27 -3.12 1.13
C PHE A 49 -12.05 -4.61 1.37
N THR A 50 -13.12 -5.40 1.43
CA THR A 50 -13.06 -6.85 1.62
C THR A 50 -12.18 -7.53 0.56
N GLY A 51 -12.43 -7.25 -0.71
CA GLY A 51 -11.65 -7.84 -1.81
C GLY A 51 -10.18 -7.45 -1.78
N PHE A 52 -9.89 -6.18 -1.47
CA PHE A 52 -8.53 -5.68 -1.36
C PHE A 52 -7.75 -6.37 -0.22
N VAL A 53 -8.32 -6.43 0.96
CA VAL A 53 -7.71 -7.05 2.14
C VAL A 53 -7.54 -8.56 1.94
N MET A 54 -8.54 -9.24 1.41
CA MET A 54 -8.45 -10.68 1.14
C MET A 54 -7.41 -10.99 0.07
N GLY A 55 -7.30 -10.18 -0.97
CA GLY A 55 -6.26 -10.34 -1.98
C GLY A 55 -4.86 -10.22 -1.40
N ILE A 56 -4.62 -9.27 -0.50
CA ILE A 56 -3.35 -9.13 0.19
C ILE A 56 -3.10 -10.30 1.14
N HIS A 57 -4.11 -10.70 1.88
CA HIS A 57 -4.02 -11.87 2.76
C HIS A 57 -3.59 -13.12 1.98
N ASP A 58 -4.27 -13.44 0.90
CA ASP A 58 -4.01 -14.65 0.13
C ASP A 58 -2.65 -14.61 -0.59
N ALA A 59 -2.22 -13.41 -1.02
CA ALA A 59 -0.93 -13.25 -1.68
C ALA A 59 0.26 -13.42 -0.72
N PHE A 60 0.13 -13.05 0.55
CA PHE A 60 1.25 -12.94 1.48
C PHE A 60 1.18 -13.86 2.70
N ASN A 61 0.06 -14.56 2.90
CA ASN A 61 -0.07 -15.52 3.99
C ASN A 61 1.00 -16.62 3.85
N GLN A 62 1.64 -16.96 4.96
CA GLN A 62 2.79 -17.87 5.06
C GLN A 62 4.11 -17.31 4.50
N LEU A 63 4.11 -16.14 3.89
CA LEU A 63 5.32 -15.45 3.42
C LEU A 63 5.75 -14.34 4.39
N PHE A 64 4.84 -13.44 4.74
CA PHE A 64 5.12 -12.30 5.60
C PHE A 64 4.40 -12.35 6.95
N PHE A 65 3.34 -13.12 7.03
CA PHE A 65 2.57 -13.38 8.25
C PHE A 65 1.98 -14.79 8.17
N CYS A 66 1.43 -15.28 9.26
CA CYS A 66 0.92 -16.64 9.33
C CYS A 66 -0.43 -16.66 10.08
N THR A 67 -1.54 -16.71 9.33
CA THR A 67 -2.85 -16.87 9.92
C THR A 67 -3.15 -18.35 10.20
N LYS A 68 -3.74 -18.63 11.35
CA LYS A 68 -4.26 -19.95 11.69
C LYS A 68 -5.59 -20.20 11.01
N SER A 69 -5.99 -21.46 10.86
CA SER A 69 -7.27 -21.85 10.27
C SER A 69 -8.51 -21.33 11.01
N SER A 70 -8.36 -20.94 12.28
CA SER A 70 -9.42 -20.34 13.08
C SER A 70 -9.67 -18.86 12.79
N VAL A 71 -8.76 -18.19 12.09
CA VAL A 71 -8.89 -16.78 11.70
C VAL A 71 -9.89 -16.66 10.57
N THR A 72 -10.91 -15.83 10.75
CA THR A 72 -11.97 -15.62 9.77
C THR A 72 -11.66 -14.41 8.87
N THR A 73 -12.37 -14.30 7.75
CA THR A 73 -12.34 -13.12 6.88
C THR A 73 -12.65 -11.85 7.68
N LYS A 74 -13.66 -11.93 8.56
CA LYS A 74 -14.07 -10.81 9.41
C LYS A 74 -12.94 -10.38 10.37
N ASP A 75 -12.20 -11.30 10.93
CA ASP A 75 -11.05 -11.01 11.78
C ASP A 75 -9.96 -10.24 11.02
N VAL A 76 -9.63 -10.68 9.81
CA VAL A 76 -8.63 -10.05 8.96
C VAL A 76 -9.06 -8.64 8.54
N GLU A 77 -10.33 -8.45 8.19
CA GLU A 77 -10.90 -7.14 7.89
C GLU A 77 -10.82 -6.20 9.09
N GLU A 78 -11.19 -6.67 10.26
CA GLU A 78 -11.22 -5.84 11.47
C GLU A 78 -9.82 -5.41 11.91
N VAL A 79 -8.85 -6.31 11.87
CA VAL A 79 -7.45 -6.00 12.13
C VAL A 79 -6.96 -4.92 11.16
N SER A 80 -7.24 -5.06 9.89
CA SER A 80 -6.84 -4.12 8.85
C SER A 80 -7.53 -2.75 9.02
N ARG A 81 -8.82 -2.75 9.31
CA ARG A 81 -9.60 -1.52 9.53
C ARG A 81 -9.06 -0.72 10.70
N ARG A 82 -8.87 -1.37 11.83
CA ARG A 82 -8.36 -0.73 13.04
C ARG A 82 -6.98 -0.13 12.80
N PHE A 83 -6.10 -0.85 12.17
CA PHE A 83 -4.75 -0.39 11.86
C PHE A 83 -4.77 0.85 10.95
N LEU A 84 -5.59 0.84 9.90
CA LEU A 84 -5.75 1.97 8.98
C LEU A 84 -6.26 3.24 9.69
N VAL A 85 -7.17 3.09 10.64
CA VAL A 85 -7.75 4.21 11.39
C VAL A 85 -6.74 4.75 12.41
N GLU A 86 -6.01 3.89 13.09
CA GLU A 86 -5.08 4.28 14.16
C GLU A 86 -3.71 4.77 13.67
N ARG A 87 -3.32 4.39 12.45
CA ARG A 87 -1.96 4.62 11.94
C ARG A 87 -1.91 5.57 10.74
N SER A 88 -2.40 6.81 10.94
CA SER A 88 -2.30 7.86 9.93
C SER A 88 -0.86 8.30 9.61
N ASP A 89 0.09 8.01 10.50
CA ASP A 89 1.52 8.22 10.28
C ASP A 89 2.09 7.39 9.12
N LEU A 90 1.36 6.37 8.67
CA LEU A 90 1.75 5.50 7.55
C LEU A 90 1.12 5.90 6.20
N ASP A 91 0.45 7.04 6.12
CA ASP A 91 -0.27 7.47 4.92
C ASP A 91 0.64 7.76 3.72
N HIS A 92 1.94 7.90 3.94
CA HIS A 92 2.94 8.00 2.88
C HIS A 92 3.22 6.66 2.16
N LYS A 93 2.77 5.54 2.72
CA LYS A 93 2.90 4.19 2.14
C LYS A 93 1.71 3.86 1.24
N SER A 94 1.84 2.84 0.40
CA SER A 94 0.71 2.30 -0.37
C SER A 94 -0.32 1.64 0.56
N GLY A 95 -1.57 1.59 0.11
CA GLY A 95 -2.61 0.85 0.82
C GLY A 95 -2.25 -0.61 1.05
N ALA A 96 -1.64 -1.25 0.05
CA ALA A 96 -1.17 -2.64 0.15
C ALA A 96 -0.10 -2.81 1.24
N ASP A 97 0.87 -1.91 1.31
CA ASP A 97 1.94 -1.98 2.31
C ASP A 97 1.40 -1.83 3.73
N VAL A 98 0.45 -0.91 3.94
CA VAL A 98 -0.15 -0.69 5.26
C VAL A 98 -0.99 -1.88 5.70
N VAL A 99 -1.81 -2.46 4.83
CA VAL A 99 -2.60 -3.67 5.15
C VAL A 99 -1.66 -4.85 5.42
N ARG A 100 -0.63 -5.05 4.60
CA ARG A 100 0.37 -6.10 4.84
C ARG A 100 1.05 -5.94 6.19
N GLN A 101 1.42 -4.72 6.57
CA GLN A 101 2.02 -4.44 7.86
C GLN A 101 1.05 -4.74 9.02
N ALA A 102 -0.23 -4.37 8.87
CA ALA A 102 -1.26 -4.68 9.85
C ALA A 102 -1.36 -6.18 10.12
N LEU A 103 -1.40 -6.98 9.06
CA LEU A 103 -1.50 -8.43 9.16
C LEU A 103 -0.22 -9.05 9.71
N LYS A 104 0.94 -8.50 9.36
CA LYS A 104 2.23 -8.96 9.91
C LYS A 104 2.33 -8.73 11.42
N GLU A 105 1.87 -7.58 11.91
CA GLU A 105 1.90 -7.29 13.35
C GLU A 105 0.90 -8.15 14.13
N ALA A 106 -0.27 -8.44 13.55
CA ALA A 106 -1.31 -9.23 14.19
C ALA A 106 -1.06 -10.74 14.15
N TYR A 107 -0.44 -11.24 13.09
CA TYR A 107 -0.30 -12.67 12.81
C TYR A 107 1.15 -13.06 12.51
N GLU A 108 2.04 -12.77 13.43
CA GLU A 108 3.47 -13.08 13.26
C GLU A 108 3.72 -14.58 13.08
N CYS A 109 4.55 -14.94 12.08
CA CYS A 109 5.04 -16.31 11.91
C CYS A 109 6.04 -16.67 13.01
N GLY A 110 6.09 -17.96 13.38
CA GLY A 110 7.12 -18.48 14.27
C GLY A 110 6.88 -18.27 15.76
N LYS A 111 5.82 -17.59 16.18
CA LYS A 111 5.36 -17.60 17.59
C LYS A 111 4.54 -18.86 17.82
N ARG A 112 5.21 -19.87 18.32
CA ARG A 112 4.61 -21.14 18.74
C ARG A 112 4.55 -21.23 20.26
#